data_663ab8d8fc7afeb9debd7c35c1479a48
#
_entry.id   663ab8d8fc7afeb9debd7c35c1479a48
#
_cell.length_a   1.000
_cell.length_b   1.000
_cell.length_c   1.000
_cell.angle_alpha   90.00
_cell.angle_beta   90.00
_cell.angle_gamma   90.00
#
_symmetry.space_group_name_H-M   'P 1'
#
loop_
_entity.id
_entity.type
_entity.pdbx_description
1 polymer ?
#
loop_
_entity_poly.entity_id
_entity_poly.type
_entity_poly.pdbx_seq_one_letter_code
_entity_poly.pdbx_strand_id
1 'polypeptide(L)'
;MKHVAVLGGGPAGSHAAECMARAGLRVTLLDEKLAWEKPCGGGITFKAYDKYPFLRDNGAPKQFVHQTWLGAHGAGRVKMDLNQPLIIYSRRDLNQLLLDRAERAGAQLEKTRVLGFERLEHGWDIRTREGVLRADFCVVATGARNPLREAGTAWKPADTMVALGYFVDSRQEHIDIQFLEELEGYIWVFPRSGHLSVGICGKGESARQLRARLERYMEQNGIPIKDSRFYAHVLPSLERQSWRDNRVSGDGWLAVGDSAGFVDPITGEGLYYAIRSGDLAAQCVLDETTAPEAKPAAYRALTDRDFARDLYLGSMIARNVYMGRFLFDTVPARMIHFIRRSPRFRALMQDLFAGTQDYETLRERLFRNLNGTLQEVMLSFFCRRVVPELSNP
;
A
#
# COMPACT_ATOMS: atom_id res chain seq x y z
N MET A 1 -12.67 19.64 21.77
CA MET A 1 -13.00 18.35 21.13
C MET A 1 -13.00 17.27 22.19
N LYS A 2 -14.12 16.54 22.37
CA LYS A 2 -14.26 15.55 23.46
C LYS A 2 -14.47 14.15 22.92
N HIS A 3 -15.11 14.00 21.75
CA HIS A 3 -15.45 12.72 21.17
C HIS A 3 -15.07 12.67 19.67
N VAL A 4 -14.26 11.69 19.28
CA VAL A 4 -13.85 11.44 17.90
C VAL A 4 -14.44 10.11 17.41
N ALA A 5 -15.09 10.14 16.26
CA ALA A 5 -15.51 8.93 15.55
C ALA A 5 -14.48 8.56 14.48
N VAL A 6 -14.02 7.32 14.50
CA VAL A 6 -13.14 6.74 13.49
C VAL A 6 -13.94 5.79 12.61
N LEU A 7 -14.10 6.13 11.34
CA LEU A 7 -14.97 5.44 10.40
C LEU A 7 -14.18 4.43 9.56
N GLY A 8 -14.00 3.22 10.09
CA GLY A 8 -13.25 2.11 9.51
C GLY A 8 -12.12 1.59 10.40
N GLY A 9 -12.07 0.28 10.62
CA GLY A 9 -11.11 -0.45 11.48
C GLY A 9 -9.92 -1.05 10.73
N GLY A 10 -9.57 -0.50 9.55
CA GLY A 10 -8.34 -0.85 8.86
C GLY A 10 -7.09 -0.29 9.56
N PRO A 11 -5.87 -0.55 9.01
CA PRO A 11 -4.63 -0.12 9.65
C PRO A 11 -4.56 1.38 9.98
N ALA A 12 -5.09 2.23 9.11
CA ALA A 12 -5.11 3.67 9.34
C ALA A 12 -6.01 4.07 10.51
N GLY A 13 -7.27 3.57 10.51
CA GLY A 13 -8.24 3.92 11.53
C GLY A 13 -7.90 3.33 12.89
N SER A 14 -7.47 2.07 12.95
CA SER A 14 -7.06 1.43 14.20
C SER A 14 -5.88 2.15 14.85
N HIS A 15 -4.88 2.53 14.05
CA HIS A 15 -3.72 3.26 14.60
C HIS A 15 -4.08 4.68 15.03
N ALA A 16 -4.89 5.41 14.26
CA ALA A 16 -5.39 6.72 14.66
C ALA A 16 -6.19 6.64 15.96
N ALA A 17 -7.08 5.64 16.09
CA ALA A 17 -7.88 5.41 17.29
C ALA A 17 -6.99 5.11 18.50
N GLU A 18 -5.97 4.25 18.35
CA GLU A 18 -4.99 3.96 19.39
C GLU A 18 -4.31 5.24 19.89
N CYS A 19 -3.76 6.06 18.97
CA CYS A 19 -3.01 7.27 19.32
C CYS A 19 -3.90 8.28 20.06
N MET A 20 -5.10 8.52 19.58
CA MET A 20 -6.03 9.48 20.19
C MET A 20 -6.59 9.00 21.53
N ALA A 21 -6.95 7.71 21.64
CA ALA A 21 -7.44 7.15 22.92
C ALA A 21 -6.34 7.13 23.98
N ARG A 22 -5.11 6.77 23.61
CA ARG A 22 -3.95 6.82 24.52
C ARG A 22 -3.68 8.23 25.06
N ALA A 23 -3.98 9.27 24.29
CA ALA A 23 -3.90 10.66 24.72
C ALA A 23 -5.11 11.15 25.53
N GLY A 24 -6.07 10.27 25.85
CA GLY A 24 -7.22 10.56 26.72
C GLY A 24 -8.46 11.08 26.01
N LEU A 25 -8.52 11.10 24.68
CA LEU A 25 -9.75 11.40 23.95
C LEU A 25 -10.74 10.23 24.03
N ARG A 26 -12.03 10.55 24.11
CA ARG A 26 -13.08 9.56 23.86
C ARG A 26 -13.08 9.23 22.36
N VAL A 27 -12.83 7.95 22.03
CA VAL A 27 -12.75 7.49 20.64
C VAL A 27 -13.71 6.32 20.43
N THR A 28 -14.58 6.42 19.42
CA THR A 28 -15.41 5.30 18.95
C THR A 28 -14.99 4.95 17.52
N LEU A 29 -14.51 3.71 17.35
CA LEU A 29 -14.14 3.16 16.05
C LEU A 29 -15.27 2.26 15.54
N LEU A 30 -15.78 2.57 14.35
CA LEU A 30 -16.90 1.91 13.70
C LEU A 30 -16.42 1.12 12.49
N ASP A 31 -16.62 -0.19 12.46
CA ASP A 31 -16.27 -1.04 11.30
C ASP A 31 -17.23 -2.23 11.18
N GLU A 32 -17.68 -2.53 9.95
CA GLU A 32 -18.63 -3.63 9.68
C GLU A 32 -18.04 -5.01 9.96
N LYS A 33 -16.73 -5.19 9.78
CA LYS A 33 -16.07 -6.51 9.82
C LYS A 33 -15.03 -6.63 10.91
N LEU A 34 -14.43 -5.53 11.33
CA LEU A 34 -13.25 -5.46 12.19
C LEU A 34 -12.07 -6.25 11.57
N ALA A 35 -11.55 -7.27 12.27
CA ALA A 35 -10.49 -8.12 11.74
C ALA A 35 -11.01 -9.15 10.72
N TRP A 36 -10.59 -9.03 9.48
CA TRP A 36 -10.94 -9.95 8.40
C TRP A 36 -9.81 -10.06 7.37
N GLU A 37 -9.84 -11.12 6.55
CA GLU A 37 -8.85 -11.34 5.51
C GLU A 37 -9.13 -10.46 4.29
N LYS A 38 -8.66 -9.21 4.34
CA LYS A 38 -8.78 -8.26 3.24
C LYS A 38 -7.84 -8.66 2.08
N PRO A 39 -8.29 -8.60 0.81
CA PRO A 39 -7.43 -8.76 -0.36
C PRO A 39 -6.22 -7.82 -0.33
N CYS A 40 -5.01 -8.40 -0.32
CA CYS A 40 -3.74 -7.66 -0.24
C CYS A 40 -2.56 -8.63 -0.32
N GLY A 41 -1.37 -8.21 -0.66
CA GLY A 41 -0.13 -8.98 -0.47
C GLY A 41 0.19 -9.20 1.02
N GLY A 42 -0.03 -8.19 1.85
CA GLY A 42 0.22 -8.23 3.30
C GLY A 42 1.65 -7.85 3.67
N GLY A 43 2.42 -7.29 2.73
CA GLY A 43 3.83 -6.92 2.94
C GLY A 43 3.98 -5.63 3.74
N ILE A 44 4.82 -5.68 4.78
CA ILE A 44 5.26 -4.53 5.57
C ILE A 44 6.73 -4.28 5.23
N THR A 45 7.04 -3.07 4.79
CA THR A 45 8.39 -2.66 4.40
C THR A 45 9.28 -2.37 5.62
N PHE A 46 10.60 -2.34 5.43
CA PHE A 46 11.57 -1.91 6.45
C PHE A 46 11.22 -0.53 6.98
N LYS A 47 10.94 0.45 6.10
CA LYS A 47 10.50 1.80 6.49
C LYS A 47 9.36 1.78 7.50
N ALA A 48 8.39 0.87 7.33
CA ALA A 48 7.24 0.77 8.20
C ALA A 48 7.59 0.23 9.59
N TYR A 49 8.33 -0.88 9.68
CA TYR A 49 8.61 -1.49 10.98
C TYR A 49 9.81 -0.86 11.71
N ASP A 50 10.68 -0.14 11.00
CA ASP A 50 11.70 0.72 11.61
C ASP A 50 11.04 1.90 12.34
N LYS A 51 10.09 2.57 11.69
CA LYS A 51 9.32 3.66 12.29
C LYS A 51 8.33 3.18 13.35
N TYR A 52 7.74 2.00 13.17
CA TYR A 52 6.74 1.40 14.04
C TYR A 52 7.18 -0.01 14.48
N PRO A 53 8.10 -0.12 15.45
CA PRO A 53 8.68 -1.41 15.86
C PRO A 53 7.65 -2.45 16.29
N PHE A 54 6.47 -2.03 16.77
CA PHE A 54 5.38 -2.93 17.12
C PHE A 54 4.89 -3.78 15.92
N LEU A 55 5.16 -3.37 14.68
CA LEU A 55 4.84 -4.16 13.48
C LEU A 55 5.78 -5.38 13.33
N ARG A 56 6.95 -5.36 13.94
CA ARG A 56 7.90 -6.47 13.97
C ARG A 56 7.83 -7.20 15.30
N ASP A 57 7.83 -6.45 16.39
CA ASP A 57 8.03 -6.94 17.75
C ASP A 57 6.67 -7.25 18.42
N ASN A 58 6.03 -8.34 17.99
CA ASN A 58 4.74 -8.81 18.48
C ASN A 58 4.57 -10.31 18.26
N GLY A 59 3.58 -10.93 18.93
CA GLY A 59 3.30 -12.36 18.84
C GLY A 59 2.38 -12.80 17.69
N ALA A 60 1.88 -11.91 16.84
CA ALA A 60 1.00 -12.27 15.74
C ALA A 60 1.76 -13.08 14.66
N PRO A 61 1.12 -14.09 14.04
CA PRO A 61 1.75 -14.90 12.98
C PRO A 61 2.18 -14.02 11.80
N LYS A 62 3.44 -14.17 11.38
CA LYS A 62 4.05 -13.45 10.27
C LYS A 62 5.21 -14.21 9.66
N GLN A 63 5.58 -13.86 8.43
CA GLN A 63 6.78 -14.40 7.78
C GLN A 63 7.78 -13.29 7.48
N PHE A 64 9.07 -13.57 7.67
CA PHE A 64 10.17 -12.70 7.26
C PHE A 64 10.70 -13.21 5.92
N VAL A 65 10.55 -12.40 4.88
CA VAL A 65 10.95 -12.77 3.53
C VAL A 65 12.18 -11.96 3.12
N HIS A 66 13.27 -12.69 2.84
CA HIS A 66 14.57 -12.13 2.49
C HIS A 66 14.87 -12.14 0.99
N GLN A 67 13.99 -12.71 0.17
CA GLN A 67 14.22 -12.89 -1.26
C GLN A 67 12.99 -12.53 -2.07
N THR A 68 13.22 -11.93 -3.24
CA THR A 68 12.19 -11.71 -4.24
C THR A 68 12.64 -12.17 -5.62
N TRP A 69 11.70 -12.70 -6.38
CA TRP A 69 11.88 -12.95 -7.80
C TRP A 69 11.13 -11.89 -8.59
N LEU A 70 11.84 -11.22 -9.47
CA LEU A 70 11.28 -10.21 -10.36
C LEU A 70 11.30 -10.73 -11.77
N GLY A 71 10.17 -10.72 -12.45
CA GLY A 71 10.02 -11.18 -13.83
C GLY A 71 9.41 -10.10 -14.71
N ALA A 72 9.78 -10.13 -16.00
CA ALA A 72 9.14 -9.32 -17.03
C ALA A 72 9.02 -10.13 -18.34
N HIS A 73 7.99 -9.84 -19.12
CA HIS A 73 7.83 -10.47 -20.44
C HIS A 73 9.09 -10.24 -21.30
N GLY A 74 9.56 -11.27 -21.97
CA GLY A 74 10.76 -11.22 -22.84
C GLY A 74 12.12 -11.18 -22.12
N ALA A 75 12.16 -10.88 -20.81
CA ALA A 75 13.42 -10.79 -20.04
C ALA A 75 13.65 -11.95 -19.07
N GLY A 76 12.64 -12.84 -18.88
CA GLY A 76 12.67 -13.89 -17.88
C GLY A 76 12.63 -13.36 -16.44
N ARG A 77 13.17 -14.12 -15.49
CA ARG A 77 13.12 -13.80 -14.04
C ARG A 77 14.53 -13.60 -13.47
N VAL A 78 14.64 -12.75 -12.46
CA VAL A 78 15.88 -12.55 -11.69
C VAL A 78 15.58 -12.67 -10.20
N LYS A 79 16.44 -13.39 -9.49
CA LYS A 79 16.44 -13.48 -8.04
C LYS A 79 17.17 -12.26 -7.47
N MET A 80 16.60 -11.67 -6.43
CA MET A 80 17.20 -10.59 -5.69
C MET A 80 17.05 -10.83 -4.18
N ASP A 81 18.17 -10.86 -3.48
CA ASP A 81 18.16 -10.86 -2.02
C ASP A 81 17.85 -9.44 -1.52
N LEU A 82 17.05 -9.35 -0.48
CA LEU A 82 16.66 -8.09 0.15
C LEU A 82 17.64 -7.75 1.27
N ASN A 83 18.12 -6.51 1.32
CA ASN A 83 18.98 -6.02 2.40
C ASN A 83 18.26 -6.01 3.74
N GLN A 84 16.96 -5.75 3.71
CA GLN A 84 16.06 -5.81 4.86
C GLN A 84 14.86 -6.69 4.51
N PRO A 85 14.43 -7.59 5.39
CA PRO A 85 13.29 -8.45 5.09
C PRO A 85 11.99 -7.66 4.94
N LEU A 86 11.12 -8.14 4.05
CA LEU A 86 9.70 -7.79 4.12
C LEU A 86 9.02 -8.67 5.16
N ILE A 87 8.18 -8.07 6.00
CA ILE A 87 7.35 -8.81 6.94
C ILE A 87 5.98 -9.03 6.30
N ILE A 88 5.59 -10.29 6.12
CA ILE A 88 4.32 -10.63 5.46
C ILE A 88 3.33 -11.10 6.53
N TYR A 89 2.19 -10.42 6.57
CA TYR A 89 1.06 -10.72 7.44
C TYR A 89 -0.14 -11.27 6.68
N SER A 90 -0.90 -12.16 7.30
CA SER A 90 -2.32 -12.26 7.02
C SER A 90 -2.99 -10.93 7.42
N ARG A 91 -3.87 -10.42 6.60
CA ARG A 91 -4.53 -9.15 6.89
C ARG A 91 -5.48 -9.24 8.09
N ARG A 92 -6.04 -10.41 8.35
CA ARG A 92 -6.81 -10.65 9.57
C ARG A 92 -5.94 -10.48 10.81
N ASP A 93 -4.75 -11.09 10.82
CA ASP A 93 -3.86 -11.06 11.98
C ASP A 93 -3.27 -9.65 12.21
N LEU A 94 -2.88 -8.95 11.14
CA LEU A 94 -2.44 -7.57 11.24
C LEU A 94 -3.56 -6.64 11.73
N ASN A 95 -4.77 -6.76 11.19
CA ASN A 95 -5.89 -5.93 11.62
C ASN A 95 -6.28 -6.22 13.06
N GLN A 96 -6.28 -7.51 13.49
CA GLN A 96 -6.55 -7.87 14.88
C GLN A 96 -5.52 -7.24 15.83
N LEU A 97 -4.22 -7.37 15.50
CA LEU A 97 -3.15 -6.74 16.28
C LEU A 97 -3.38 -5.24 16.50
N LEU A 98 -3.77 -4.51 15.42
CA LEU A 98 -3.97 -3.05 15.50
C LEU A 98 -5.26 -2.69 16.24
N LEU A 99 -6.32 -3.46 16.09
CA LEU A 99 -7.58 -3.27 16.83
C LEU A 99 -7.39 -3.53 18.33
N ASP A 100 -6.70 -4.62 18.70
CA ASP A 100 -6.38 -4.94 20.11
C ASP A 100 -5.55 -3.82 20.77
N ARG A 101 -4.67 -3.18 20.01
CA ARG A 101 -3.90 -2.02 20.48
C ARG A 101 -4.79 -0.81 20.72
N ALA A 102 -5.72 -0.53 19.80
CA ALA A 102 -6.67 0.57 19.95
C ALA A 102 -7.60 0.34 21.15
N GLU A 103 -8.13 -0.86 21.34
CA GLU A 103 -9.00 -1.23 22.44
C GLU A 103 -8.26 -1.11 23.79
N ARG A 104 -7.04 -1.66 23.88
CA ARG A 104 -6.19 -1.53 25.06
C ARG A 104 -5.81 -0.09 25.41
N ALA A 105 -5.77 0.80 24.42
CA ALA A 105 -5.58 2.24 24.61
C ALA A 105 -6.84 2.96 25.10
N GLY A 106 -8.00 2.29 25.12
CA GLY A 106 -9.28 2.83 25.57
C GLY A 106 -10.25 3.24 24.45
N ALA A 107 -9.95 2.92 23.19
CA ALA A 107 -10.90 3.13 22.11
C ALA A 107 -12.06 2.12 22.20
N GLN A 108 -13.28 2.60 22.02
CA GLN A 108 -14.47 1.75 21.93
C GLN A 108 -14.62 1.22 20.50
N LEU A 109 -14.65 -0.10 20.34
CA LEU A 109 -14.85 -0.75 19.05
C LEU A 109 -16.31 -1.13 18.84
N GLU A 110 -16.91 -0.63 17.75
CA GLU A 110 -18.31 -0.88 17.38
C GLU A 110 -18.37 -1.65 16.06
N LYS A 111 -18.86 -2.88 16.09
CA LYS A 111 -19.05 -3.69 14.89
C LYS A 111 -20.33 -3.29 14.18
N THR A 112 -20.27 -2.22 13.42
CA THR A 112 -21.40 -1.66 12.68
C THR A 112 -20.98 -1.10 11.34
N ARG A 113 -21.90 -1.00 10.39
CA ARG A 113 -21.69 -0.37 9.11
C ARG A 113 -22.09 1.10 9.14
N VAL A 114 -21.16 1.98 8.82
CA VAL A 114 -21.43 3.39 8.56
C VAL A 114 -22.16 3.52 7.22
N LEU A 115 -23.32 4.17 7.23
CA LEU A 115 -24.17 4.39 6.06
C LEU A 115 -24.05 5.81 5.49
N GLY A 116 -23.61 6.75 6.32
CA GLY A 116 -23.42 8.14 5.97
C GLY A 116 -23.10 8.97 7.20
N PHE A 117 -22.77 10.23 7.00
CA PHE A 117 -22.60 11.19 8.08
C PHE A 117 -23.13 12.55 7.63
N GLU A 118 -23.59 13.34 8.57
CA GLU A 118 -24.25 14.61 8.32
C GLU A 118 -23.68 15.67 9.25
N ARG A 119 -23.36 16.86 8.69
CA ARG A 119 -22.83 17.98 9.46
C ARG A 119 -23.93 18.60 10.29
N LEU A 120 -23.65 18.79 11.56
CA LEU A 120 -24.47 19.57 12.49
C LEU A 120 -23.85 20.96 12.69
N GLU A 121 -24.54 21.85 13.39
CA GLU A 121 -23.97 23.12 13.85
C GLU A 121 -22.70 22.87 14.70
N HIS A 122 -22.73 21.86 15.56
CA HIS A 122 -21.58 21.40 16.33
C HIS A 122 -21.40 19.88 16.18
N GLY A 123 -20.37 19.46 15.39
CA GLY A 123 -20.02 18.05 15.22
C GLY A 123 -20.76 17.36 14.08
N TRP A 124 -20.96 16.08 14.21
CA TRP A 124 -21.42 15.15 13.19
C TRP A 124 -22.42 14.14 13.72
N ASP A 125 -23.52 13.90 12.99
CA ASP A 125 -24.35 12.71 13.12
C ASP A 125 -23.87 11.62 12.16
N ILE A 126 -23.36 10.52 12.69
CA ILE A 126 -22.90 9.36 11.93
C ILE A 126 -24.03 8.31 11.93
N ARG A 127 -24.62 8.08 10.76
CA ARG A 127 -25.68 7.09 10.58
C ARG A 127 -25.07 5.70 10.41
N THR A 128 -25.49 4.78 11.24
CA THR A 128 -25.10 3.38 11.20
C THR A 128 -26.33 2.48 11.00
N ARG A 129 -26.13 1.16 10.88
CA ARG A 129 -27.24 0.21 10.85
C ARG A 129 -28.00 0.15 12.17
N GLU A 130 -27.32 0.40 13.28
CA GLU A 130 -27.86 0.27 14.65
C GLU A 130 -28.41 1.59 15.20
N GLY A 131 -28.21 2.71 14.49
CA GLY A 131 -28.69 4.02 14.92
C GLY A 131 -27.77 5.16 14.52
N VAL A 132 -27.80 6.24 15.29
CA VAL A 132 -27.01 7.45 15.05
C VAL A 132 -26.02 7.64 16.19
N LEU A 133 -24.74 7.82 15.86
CA LEU A 133 -23.69 8.22 16.79
C LEU A 133 -23.37 9.71 16.57
N ARG A 134 -23.26 10.47 17.67
CA ARG A 134 -22.80 11.85 17.62
C ARG A 134 -21.32 11.94 18.00
N ALA A 135 -20.55 12.71 17.25
CA ALA A 135 -19.14 13.00 17.53
C ALA A 135 -18.79 14.44 17.17
N ASP A 136 -17.78 14.99 17.84
CA ASP A 136 -17.28 16.35 17.55
C ASP A 136 -16.44 16.37 16.27
N PHE A 137 -15.76 15.26 15.98
CA PHE A 137 -14.81 15.14 14.87
C PHE A 137 -14.83 13.74 14.27
N CYS A 138 -14.53 13.63 12.96
CA CYS A 138 -14.48 12.35 12.26
C CYS A 138 -13.11 12.08 11.64
N VAL A 139 -12.60 10.85 11.78
CA VAL A 139 -11.49 10.31 11.01
C VAL A 139 -12.05 9.32 10.00
N VAL A 140 -12.01 9.66 8.71
CA VAL A 140 -12.53 8.84 7.61
C VAL A 140 -11.47 7.82 7.20
N ALA A 141 -11.63 6.58 7.61
CA ALA A 141 -10.72 5.45 7.38
C ALA A 141 -11.40 4.30 6.61
N THR A 142 -12.40 4.63 5.81
CA THR A 142 -13.30 3.69 5.11
C THR A 142 -12.63 2.86 4.01
N GLY A 143 -11.38 3.17 3.67
CA GLY A 143 -10.61 2.47 2.65
C GLY A 143 -11.01 2.86 1.22
N ALA A 144 -10.56 2.09 0.24
CA ALA A 144 -10.74 2.37 -1.18
C ALA A 144 -12.21 2.37 -1.65
N ARG A 145 -13.09 1.69 -0.95
CA ARG A 145 -14.55 1.71 -1.21
C ARG A 145 -15.24 2.67 -0.26
N ASN A 146 -14.85 3.94 -0.33
CA ASN A 146 -15.44 4.96 0.52
C ASN A 146 -16.92 5.19 0.16
N PRO A 147 -17.90 4.90 1.04
CA PRO A 147 -19.31 5.17 0.79
C PRO A 147 -19.68 6.64 1.04
N LEU A 148 -18.80 7.42 1.66
CA LEU A 148 -19.05 8.80 2.06
C LEU A 148 -18.70 9.72 0.89
N ARG A 149 -19.70 10.28 0.23
CA ARG A 149 -19.51 11.12 -0.97
C ARG A 149 -18.90 12.49 -0.64
N GLU A 150 -19.05 12.95 0.57
CA GLU A 150 -18.70 14.29 1.01
C GLU A 150 -17.31 14.40 1.64
N ALA A 151 -16.73 13.27 2.04
CA ALA A 151 -15.42 13.21 2.68
C ALA A 151 -14.52 12.13 2.08
N GLY A 152 -13.24 12.45 1.97
CA GLY A 152 -12.26 11.61 1.33
C GLY A 152 -12.20 11.81 -0.19
N THR A 153 -11.48 10.93 -0.85
CA THR A 153 -11.22 11.01 -2.29
C THR A 153 -12.48 10.71 -3.12
N ALA A 154 -12.78 11.59 -4.06
CA ALA A 154 -13.81 11.34 -5.07
C ALA A 154 -13.20 10.53 -6.22
N TRP A 155 -13.47 9.24 -6.25
CA TRP A 155 -12.92 8.31 -7.23
C TRP A 155 -13.47 8.53 -8.64
N LYS A 156 -12.55 8.58 -9.61
CA LYS A 156 -12.83 8.35 -11.02
C LYS A 156 -12.36 6.94 -11.40
N PRO A 157 -12.89 6.30 -12.45
CA PRO A 157 -12.42 4.99 -12.89
C PRO A 157 -10.90 4.94 -13.13
N ALA A 158 -10.31 6.02 -13.64
CA ALA A 158 -8.87 6.15 -13.87
C ALA A 158 -8.04 6.25 -12.58
N ASP A 159 -8.66 6.52 -11.43
CA ASP A 159 -7.98 6.68 -10.14
C ASP A 159 -7.83 5.36 -9.38
N THR A 160 -8.24 4.25 -9.97
CA THR A 160 -8.22 2.94 -9.33
C THR A 160 -7.64 1.88 -10.24
N MET A 161 -6.93 0.93 -9.63
CA MET A 161 -6.62 -0.37 -10.25
C MET A 161 -7.63 -1.40 -9.76
N VAL A 162 -8.05 -2.29 -10.64
CA VAL A 162 -8.71 -3.54 -10.24
C VAL A 162 -7.63 -4.45 -9.65
N ALA A 163 -7.87 -4.96 -8.45
CA ALA A 163 -7.00 -5.93 -7.80
C ALA A 163 -7.79 -7.19 -7.48
N LEU A 164 -7.37 -8.34 -8.01
CA LEU A 164 -8.05 -9.62 -7.79
C LEU A 164 -7.05 -10.75 -7.65
N GLY A 165 -7.49 -11.88 -7.10
CA GLY A 165 -6.59 -13.01 -6.90
C GLY A 165 -7.22 -14.16 -6.14
N TYR A 166 -6.33 -15.02 -5.65
CA TYR A 166 -6.67 -16.24 -4.94
C TYR A 166 -5.86 -16.37 -3.66
N PHE A 167 -6.50 -16.83 -2.60
CA PHE A 167 -5.81 -17.41 -1.46
C PHE A 167 -5.64 -18.89 -1.74
N VAL A 168 -4.39 -19.32 -1.88
CA VAL A 168 -4.01 -20.68 -2.31
C VAL A 168 -3.38 -21.42 -1.15
N ASP A 169 -3.86 -22.62 -0.85
CA ASP A 169 -3.24 -23.50 0.16
C ASP A 169 -1.93 -24.08 -0.39
N SER A 170 -0.89 -23.27 -0.28
CA SER A 170 0.48 -23.61 -0.68
C SER A 170 1.46 -22.74 0.08
N ARG A 171 2.75 -23.04 -0.01
CA ARG A 171 3.81 -22.33 0.71
C ARG A 171 4.99 -22.03 -0.21
N GLN A 172 5.64 -20.90 0.04
CA GLN A 172 6.95 -20.56 -0.52
C GLN A 172 7.69 -19.63 0.45
N GLU A 173 8.99 -19.42 0.24
CA GLU A 173 9.85 -18.61 1.12
C GLU A 173 10.23 -17.26 0.52
N HIS A 174 9.79 -16.99 -0.68
CA HIS A 174 10.11 -15.76 -1.44
C HIS A 174 8.85 -15.08 -1.95
N ILE A 175 9.02 -13.85 -2.41
CA ILE A 175 7.98 -13.09 -3.10
C ILE A 175 8.23 -13.20 -4.60
N ASP A 176 7.16 -13.36 -5.38
CA ASP A 176 7.21 -13.16 -6.84
C ASP A 176 6.48 -11.89 -7.23
N ILE A 177 7.12 -11.11 -8.11
CA ILE A 177 6.52 -10.00 -8.83
C ILE A 177 6.73 -10.23 -10.33
N GLN A 178 5.65 -10.26 -11.09
CA GLN A 178 5.70 -10.44 -12.54
C GLN A 178 5.08 -9.24 -13.25
N PHE A 179 5.90 -8.50 -13.98
CA PHE A 179 5.44 -7.45 -14.89
C PHE A 179 4.92 -8.08 -16.19
N LEU A 180 3.77 -7.60 -16.62
CA LEU A 180 3.11 -8.08 -17.84
C LEU A 180 3.25 -7.03 -18.95
N GLU A 181 3.25 -7.50 -20.19
CA GLU A 181 3.24 -6.62 -21.34
C GLU A 181 1.89 -5.90 -21.46
N GLU A 182 1.95 -4.62 -21.83
CA GLU A 182 0.79 -3.76 -22.07
C GLU A 182 -0.19 -3.66 -20.89
N LEU A 183 0.31 -3.84 -19.66
CA LEU A 183 -0.48 -3.67 -18.45
C LEU A 183 0.18 -2.64 -17.50
N GLU A 184 -0.55 -1.60 -17.15
CA GLU A 184 -0.18 -0.74 -16.02
C GLU A 184 -0.55 -1.47 -14.71
N GLY A 185 0.37 -2.36 -14.27
CA GLY A 185 0.16 -3.25 -13.14
C GLY A 185 1.09 -4.46 -13.15
N TYR A 186 0.86 -5.39 -12.23
CA TYR A 186 1.71 -6.57 -12.06
C TYR A 186 0.96 -7.73 -11.39
N ILE A 187 1.53 -8.93 -11.49
CA ILE A 187 1.14 -10.10 -10.67
C ILE A 187 2.05 -10.20 -9.46
N TRP A 188 1.50 -10.61 -8.33
CA TRP A 188 2.24 -10.93 -7.11
C TRP A 188 1.94 -12.32 -6.60
N VAL A 189 2.94 -12.95 -5.95
CA VAL A 189 2.78 -14.12 -5.11
C VAL A 189 3.46 -13.83 -3.76
N PHE A 190 2.67 -13.70 -2.71
CA PHE A 190 3.15 -13.36 -1.37
C PHE A 190 2.89 -14.51 -0.40
N PRO A 191 3.94 -15.02 0.25
CA PRO A 191 3.81 -16.08 1.24
C PRO A 191 3.24 -15.51 2.54
N ARG A 192 2.03 -15.93 2.90
CA ARG A 192 1.42 -15.63 4.18
C ARG A 192 1.58 -16.80 5.15
N SER A 193 1.31 -16.57 6.42
CA SER A 193 1.26 -17.63 7.41
C SER A 193 0.15 -18.62 7.03
N GLY A 194 0.56 -19.78 6.47
CA GLY A 194 -0.34 -20.87 6.11
C GLY A 194 -0.92 -20.89 4.69
N HIS A 195 -0.74 -19.84 3.87
CA HIS A 195 -1.24 -19.82 2.49
C HIS A 195 -0.49 -18.80 1.63
N LEU A 196 -0.67 -18.86 0.31
CA LEU A 196 -0.21 -17.80 -0.61
C LEU A 196 -1.34 -16.81 -0.91
N SER A 197 -1.00 -15.54 -1.00
CA SER A 197 -1.81 -14.53 -1.67
C SER A 197 -1.28 -14.35 -3.09
N VAL A 198 -1.99 -14.90 -4.06
CA VAL A 198 -1.64 -14.82 -5.49
C VAL A 198 -2.61 -13.89 -6.17
N GLY A 199 -2.13 -12.79 -6.75
CA GLY A 199 -3.04 -11.82 -7.32
C GLY A 199 -2.45 -11.00 -8.45
N ILE A 200 -3.30 -10.22 -9.08
CA ILE A 200 -2.97 -9.26 -10.15
C ILE A 200 -3.65 -7.93 -9.84
N CYS A 201 -2.96 -6.84 -10.10
CA CYS A 201 -3.58 -5.53 -10.20
C CYS A 201 -3.31 -4.90 -11.57
N GLY A 202 -4.22 -4.03 -12.00
CA GLY A 202 -4.02 -3.32 -13.25
C GLY A 202 -5.09 -2.27 -13.54
N LYS A 203 -4.69 -1.28 -14.37
CA LYS A 203 -5.56 -0.26 -14.96
C LYS A 203 -5.90 -0.62 -16.40
N GLY A 204 -7.04 -0.14 -16.88
CA GLY A 204 -7.43 -0.20 -18.29
C GLY A 204 -8.01 -1.55 -18.75
N GLU A 205 -7.85 -2.62 -17.99
CA GLU A 205 -8.43 -3.93 -18.27
C GLU A 205 -9.61 -4.26 -17.35
N SER A 206 -10.56 -5.01 -17.88
CA SER A 206 -11.69 -5.53 -17.08
C SER A 206 -11.21 -6.60 -16.10
N ALA A 207 -11.95 -6.79 -15.01
CA ALA A 207 -11.69 -7.86 -14.05
C ALA A 207 -11.62 -9.26 -14.73
N ARG A 208 -12.40 -9.50 -15.79
CA ARG A 208 -12.36 -10.74 -16.56
C ARG A 208 -11.03 -10.94 -17.28
N GLN A 209 -10.49 -9.90 -17.91
CA GLN A 209 -9.21 -9.96 -18.62
C GLN A 209 -8.07 -10.17 -17.64
N LEU A 210 -8.04 -9.39 -16.55
CA LEU A 210 -7.03 -9.55 -15.49
C LEU A 210 -7.08 -10.96 -14.89
N ARG A 211 -8.26 -11.48 -14.62
CA ARG A 211 -8.43 -12.84 -14.11
C ARG A 211 -7.85 -13.88 -15.08
N ALA A 212 -8.13 -13.77 -16.36
CA ALA A 212 -7.59 -14.69 -17.35
C ALA A 212 -6.06 -14.63 -17.46
N ARG A 213 -5.46 -13.43 -17.32
CA ARG A 213 -3.99 -13.27 -17.25
C ARG A 213 -3.40 -13.94 -16.02
N LEU A 214 -4.04 -13.75 -14.86
CA LEU A 214 -3.60 -14.35 -13.59
C LEU A 214 -3.69 -15.88 -13.63
N GLU A 215 -4.82 -16.44 -14.07
CA GLU A 215 -5.03 -17.89 -14.14
C GLU A 215 -4.02 -18.56 -15.08
N ARG A 216 -3.71 -17.94 -16.23
CA ARG A 216 -2.65 -18.39 -17.13
C ARG A 216 -1.27 -18.38 -16.46
N TYR A 217 -0.95 -17.32 -15.72
CA TYR A 217 0.30 -17.26 -14.96
C TYR A 217 0.37 -18.36 -13.90
N MET A 218 -0.70 -18.59 -13.16
CA MET A 218 -0.78 -19.63 -12.13
C MET A 218 -0.58 -21.03 -12.75
N GLU A 219 -1.24 -21.31 -13.88
CA GLU A 219 -1.07 -22.56 -14.62
C GLU A 219 0.38 -22.77 -15.08
N GLN A 220 0.99 -21.75 -15.69
CA GLN A 220 2.38 -21.80 -16.18
C GLN A 220 3.41 -21.98 -15.07
N ASN A 221 3.09 -21.58 -13.84
CA ASN A 221 3.98 -21.68 -12.67
C ASN A 221 3.57 -22.81 -11.70
N GLY A 222 2.63 -23.69 -12.08
CA GLY A 222 2.21 -24.81 -11.25
C GLY A 222 1.49 -24.44 -9.96
N ILE A 223 0.89 -23.23 -9.90
CA ILE A 223 0.15 -22.76 -8.73
C ILE A 223 -1.30 -23.25 -8.84
N PRO A 224 -1.79 -24.10 -7.92
CA PRO A 224 -3.13 -24.69 -8.04
C PRO A 224 -4.24 -23.65 -7.85
N ILE A 225 -5.22 -23.66 -8.77
CA ILE A 225 -6.43 -22.84 -8.66
C ILE A 225 -7.55 -23.62 -7.96
N LYS A 226 -7.56 -24.94 -8.13
CA LYS A 226 -8.56 -25.81 -7.50
C LYS A 226 -8.49 -25.64 -5.97
N ASP A 227 -9.65 -25.54 -5.33
CA ASP A 227 -9.83 -25.35 -3.88
C ASP A 227 -9.30 -24.02 -3.33
N SER A 228 -8.85 -23.10 -4.20
CA SER A 228 -8.43 -21.76 -3.82
C SER A 228 -9.63 -20.81 -3.65
N ARG A 229 -9.50 -19.82 -2.75
CA ARG A 229 -10.57 -18.84 -2.50
C ARG A 229 -10.32 -17.56 -3.30
N PHE A 230 -11.18 -17.28 -4.28
CA PHE A 230 -11.15 -16.06 -5.09
C PHE A 230 -11.48 -14.82 -4.27
N TYR A 231 -10.81 -13.71 -4.57
CA TYR A 231 -11.11 -12.39 -4.03
C TYR A 231 -10.97 -11.30 -5.10
N ALA A 232 -11.67 -10.18 -4.90
CA ALA A 232 -11.50 -8.97 -5.71
C ALA A 232 -11.67 -7.72 -4.85
N HIS A 233 -10.88 -6.70 -5.16
CA HIS A 233 -10.89 -5.39 -4.52
C HIS A 233 -10.50 -4.31 -5.52
N VAL A 234 -10.58 -3.05 -5.11
CA VAL A 234 -9.99 -1.91 -5.81
C VAL A 234 -8.79 -1.39 -5.02
N LEU A 235 -7.77 -0.93 -5.73
CA LEU A 235 -6.58 -0.31 -5.19
C LEU A 235 -6.54 1.15 -5.68
N PRO A 236 -6.39 2.13 -4.79
CA PRO A 236 -6.19 3.52 -5.21
C PRO A 236 -4.94 3.68 -6.07
N SER A 237 -5.06 4.43 -7.15
CA SER A 237 -3.95 4.79 -8.01
C SER A 237 -4.30 6.09 -8.73
N LEU A 238 -4.20 7.19 -7.98
CA LEU A 238 -4.64 8.50 -8.42
C LEU A 238 -3.86 9.01 -9.63
N GLU A 239 -4.60 9.51 -10.61
CA GLU A 239 -4.04 10.30 -11.70
C GLU A 239 -3.53 11.66 -11.21
N ARG A 240 -2.61 12.25 -11.97
CA ARG A 240 -1.97 13.53 -11.62
C ARG A 240 -2.95 14.63 -11.23
N GLN A 241 -4.05 14.79 -11.99
CA GLN A 241 -5.05 15.83 -11.70
C GLN A 241 -5.82 15.49 -10.43
N SER A 242 -6.17 14.22 -10.23
CA SER A 242 -6.92 13.78 -9.05
C SER A 242 -6.10 13.92 -7.76
N TRP A 243 -4.77 13.82 -7.82
CA TRP A 243 -3.90 14.16 -6.70
C TRP A 243 -3.99 15.64 -6.30
N ARG A 244 -4.06 16.57 -7.28
CA ARG A 244 -4.18 18.00 -7.01
C ARG A 244 -5.53 18.37 -6.39
N ASP A 245 -6.59 17.71 -6.86
CA ASP A 245 -7.98 17.96 -6.46
C ASP A 245 -8.37 17.09 -5.25
N ASN A 246 -7.44 16.31 -4.69
CA ASN A 246 -7.74 15.33 -3.65
C ASN A 246 -8.21 15.97 -2.35
N ARG A 247 -9.35 15.50 -1.84
CA ARG A 247 -9.97 15.99 -0.61
C ARG A 247 -9.59 15.08 0.55
N VAL A 248 -8.44 15.36 1.17
CA VAL A 248 -7.93 14.59 2.32
C VAL A 248 -8.39 15.14 3.67
N SER A 249 -9.02 16.32 3.68
CA SER A 249 -9.50 16.98 4.89
C SER A 249 -10.62 17.96 4.60
N GLY A 250 -11.43 18.26 5.58
CA GLY A 250 -12.49 19.26 5.56
C GLY A 250 -12.90 19.65 6.98
N ASP A 251 -13.84 20.58 7.09
CA ASP A 251 -14.32 21.07 8.39
C ASP A 251 -14.83 19.92 9.24
N GLY A 252 -14.14 19.67 10.37
CA GLY A 252 -14.45 18.62 11.35
C GLY A 252 -14.17 17.19 10.90
N TRP A 253 -13.39 16.95 9.83
CA TRP A 253 -12.98 15.61 9.44
C TRP A 253 -11.61 15.57 8.73
N LEU A 254 -10.92 14.41 8.86
CA LEU A 254 -9.68 14.06 8.14
C LEU A 254 -9.84 12.68 7.52
N ALA A 255 -9.35 12.49 6.28
CA ALA A 255 -9.30 11.17 5.63
C ALA A 255 -7.89 10.57 5.73
N VAL A 256 -7.81 9.25 5.94
CA VAL A 256 -6.56 8.50 6.15
C VAL A 256 -6.49 7.22 5.31
N GLY A 257 -5.30 6.78 4.96
CA GLY A 257 -5.06 5.56 4.17
C GLY A 257 -5.72 5.59 2.79
N ASP A 258 -6.26 4.45 2.37
CA ASP A 258 -6.86 4.30 1.03
C ASP A 258 -8.02 5.28 0.80
N SER A 259 -8.78 5.69 1.81
CA SER A 259 -9.87 6.68 1.66
C SER A 259 -9.37 8.07 1.30
N ALA A 260 -8.11 8.36 1.56
CA ALA A 260 -7.39 9.56 1.14
C ALA A 260 -6.53 9.34 -0.12
N GLY A 261 -6.57 8.14 -0.71
CA GLY A 261 -5.76 7.80 -1.88
C GLY A 261 -4.28 7.57 -1.59
N PHE A 262 -3.89 7.40 -0.34
CA PHE A 262 -2.49 7.25 0.08
C PHE A 262 -1.96 5.84 -0.15
N VAL A 263 -1.73 5.53 -1.42
CA VAL A 263 -1.13 4.28 -1.90
C VAL A 263 -0.07 4.63 -2.93
N ASP A 264 1.08 3.97 -2.84
CA ASP A 264 2.14 4.11 -3.81
C ASP A 264 1.67 3.62 -5.19
N PRO A 265 1.68 4.47 -6.22
CA PRO A 265 1.11 4.14 -7.53
C PRO A 265 1.97 3.15 -8.34
N ILE A 266 3.21 2.88 -7.92
CA ILE A 266 4.14 1.95 -8.59
C ILE A 266 4.20 0.62 -7.84
N THR A 267 4.43 0.65 -6.54
CA THR A 267 4.60 -0.58 -5.76
C THR A 267 3.28 -1.15 -5.25
N GLY A 268 2.21 -0.34 -5.21
CA GLY A 268 0.94 -0.70 -4.55
C GLY A 268 1.06 -0.75 -3.03
N GLU A 269 2.17 -0.25 -2.45
CA GLU A 269 2.36 -0.15 -1.01
C GLU A 269 1.37 0.86 -0.43
N GLY A 270 0.56 0.42 0.54
CA GLY A 270 -0.43 1.25 1.20
C GLY A 270 -0.44 1.09 2.72
N LEU A 271 0.20 0.05 3.27
CA LEU A 271 0.14 -0.25 4.71
C LEU A 271 0.95 0.76 5.54
N TYR A 272 2.13 1.14 5.07
CA TYR A 272 2.91 2.21 5.70
C TYR A 272 2.14 3.53 5.70
N TYR A 273 1.65 3.93 4.53
CA TYR A 273 0.94 5.21 4.37
C TYR A 273 -0.39 5.23 5.13
N ALA A 274 -1.06 4.07 5.24
CA ALA A 274 -2.26 3.93 6.06
C ALA A 274 -1.95 4.21 7.54
N ILE A 275 -0.96 3.53 8.11
CA ILE A 275 -0.54 3.72 9.51
C ILE A 275 -0.02 5.15 9.71
N ARG A 276 0.83 5.64 8.81
CA ARG A 276 1.45 6.96 8.92
C ARG A 276 0.44 8.10 8.82
N SER A 277 -0.52 8.02 7.92
CA SER A 277 -1.59 9.03 7.83
C SER A 277 -2.50 9.02 9.07
N GLY A 278 -2.75 7.84 9.65
CA GLY A 278 -3.47 7.71 10.91
C GLY A 278 -2.73 8.38 12.08
N ASP A 279 -1.41 8.20 12.15
CA ASP A 279 -0.53 8.87 13.13
C ASP A 279 -0.56 10.40 12.96
N LEU A 280 -0.38 10.90 11.72
CA LEU A 280 -0.44 12.34 11.43
C LEU A 280 -1.83 12.95 11.69
N ALA A 281 -2.90 12.20 11.43
CA ALA A 281 -4.25 12.64 11.76
C ALA A 281 -4.44 12.76 13.29
N ALA A 282 -3.96 11.77 14.05
CA ALA A 282 -3.99 11.83 15.50
C ALA A 282 -3.16 13.02 16.04
N GLN A 283 -1.95 13.24 15.54
CA GLN A 283 -1.14 14.41 15.89
C GLN A 283 -1.89 15.73 15.64
N CYS A 284 -2.52 15.87 14.47
CA CYS A 284 -3.28 17.05 14.11
C CYS A 284 -4.50 17.25 15.01
N VAL A 285 -5.23 16.18 15.33
CA VAL A 285 -6.41 16.24 16.21
C VAL A 285 -6.01 16.63 17.62
N LEU A 286 -4.91 16.10 18.14
CA LEU A 286 -4.39 16.32 19.50
C LEU A 286 -3.70 17.67 19.69
N ASP A 287 -3.29 18.33 18.61
CA ASP A 287 -2.65 19.64 18.70
C ASP A 287 -3.65 20.71 19.14
N GLU A 288 -3.59 21.09 20.40
CA GLU A 288 -4.44 22.12 21.01
C GLU A 288 -4.07 23.54 20.56
N THR A 289 -2.89 23.74 19.98
CA THR A 289 -2.42 25.06 19.51
C THR A 289 -3.01 25.42 18.15
N THR A 290 -3.44 24.43 17.37
CA THR A 290 -4.12 24.62 16.08
C THR A 290 -5.62 24.74 16.29
N ALA A 291 -6.19 25.89 15.90
CA ALA A 291 -7.63 26.11 15.95
C ALA A 291 -8.39 25.05 15.11
N PRO A 292 -9.61 24.65 15.52
CA PRO A 292 -10.38 23.61 14.84
C PRO A 292 -10.53 23.84 13.32
N GLU A 293 -10.75 25.09 12.91
CA GLU A 293 -10.93 25.51 11.52
C GLU A 293 -9.64 25.38 10.70
N ALA A 294 -8.47 25.46 11.35
CA ALA A 294 -7.15 25.35 10.74
C ALA A 294 -6.66 23.90 10.61
N LYS A 295 -7.25 22.96 11.35
CA LYS A 295 -6.84 21.54 11.33
C LYS A 295 -6.84 20.89 9.94
N PRO A 296 -7.82 21.15 9.05
CA PRO A 296 -7.79 20.60 7.70
C PRO A 296 -6.56 21.02 6.89
N ALA A 297 -6.19 22.31 6.96
CA ALA A 297 -5.00 22.82 6.28
C ALA A 297 -3.70 22.31 6.93
N ALA A 298 -3.65 22.24 8.26
CA ALA A 298 -2.52 21.71 9.01
C ALA A 298 -2.26 20.22 8.67
N TYR A 299 -3.30 19.40 8.61
CA TYR A 299 -3.18 17.99 8.25
C TYR A 299 -2.68 17.81 6.81
N ARG A 300 -3.22 18.58 5.85
CA ARG A 300 -2.73 18.56 4.46
C ARG A 300 -1.24 18.91 4.41
N ALA A 301 -0.82 19.97 5.09
CA ALA A 301 0.58 20.38 5.14
C ALA A 301 1.48 19.30 5.79
N LEU A 302 1.00 18.61 6.83
CA LEU A 302 1.71 17.49 7.47
C LEU A 302 1.89 16.32 6.48
N THR A 303 0.82 15.90 5.81
CA THR A 303 0.89 14.78 4.84
C THR A 303 1.74 15.12 3.62
N ASP A 304 1.63 16.35 3.09
CA ASP A 304 2.42 16.81 1.94
C ASP A 304 3.92 16.82 2.24
N ARG A 305 4.29 17.27 3.44
CA ARG A 305 5.69 17.28 3.88
C ARG A 305 6.26 15.90 4.16
N ASP A 306 5.44 14.97 4.65
CA ASP A 306 5.89 13.65 5.09
C ASP A 306 6.00 12.66 3.92
N PHE A 307 4.97 12.56 3.06
CA PHE A 307 4.94 11.55 1.99
C PHE A 307 4.04 11.85 0.77
N ALA A 308 2.99 12.69 0.90
CA ALA A 308 2.00 12.79 -0.18
C ALA A 308 2.59 13.43 -1.44
N ARG A 309 3.55 14.36 -1.29
CA ARG A 309 4.30 14.93 -2.41
C ARG A 309 5.10 13.86 -3.16
N ASP A 310 5.72 12.94 -2.46
CA ASP A 310 6.47 11.83 -3.06
C ASP A 310 5.55 10.88 -3.82
N LEU A 311 4.39 10.52 -3.26
CA LEU A 311 3.37 9.73 -3.96
C LEU A 311 2.85 10.42 -5.22
N TYR A 312 2.67 11.74 -5.17
CA TYR A 312 2.32 12.53 -6.36
C TYR A 312 3.40 12.42 -7.45
N LEU A 313 4.69 12.51 -7.10
CA LEU A 313 5.79 12.30 -8.05
C LEU A 313 5.78 10.88 -8.62
N GLY A 314 5.53 9.87 -7.78
CA GLY A 314 5.35 8.48 -8.20
C GLY A 314 4.23 8.34 -9.25
N SER A 315 3.10 9.03 -9.07
CA SER A 315 1.97 8.99 -10.02
C SER A 315 2.32 9.54 -11.41
N MET A 316 3.24 10.49 -11.48
CA MET A 316 3.68 11.06 -12.77
C MET A 316 4.53 10.09 -13.60
N ILE A 317 5.19 9.14 -12.95
CA ILE A 317 6.11 8.20 -13.62
C ILE A 317 5.56 6.78 -13.71
N ALA A 318 4.50 6.44 -12.94
CA ALA A 318 3.97 5.08 -12.83
C ALA A 318 3.69 4.44 -14.20
N ARG A 319 2.95 5.12 -15.07
CA ARG A 319 2.65 4.61 -16.41
C ARG A 319 3.90 4.31 -17.22
N ASN A 320 4.93 5.17 -17.13
CA ASN A 320 6.20 4.95 -17.85
C ASN A 320 6.98 3.77 -17.26
N VAL A 321 6.91 3.54 -15.95
CA VAL A 321 7.53 2.39 -15.30
C VAL A 321 6.92 1.09 -15.81
N TYR A 322 5.60 1.01 -15.95
CA TYR A 322 4.91 -0.21 -16.38
C TYR A 322 4.90 -0.41 -17.90
N MET A 323 4.62 0.66 -18.68
CA MET A 323 4.32 0.60 -20.09
C MET A 323 5.33 1.33 -20.97
N GLY A 324 6.30 2.02 -20.38
CA GLY A 324 7.32 2.77 -21.09
C GLY A 324 8.33 1.86 -21.81
N ARG A 325 9.06 2.46 -22.75
CA ARG A 325 10.16 1.79 -23.46
C ARG A 325 11.45 2.53 -23.23
N PHE A 326 12.52 1.79 -23.06
CA PHE A 326 13.88 2.31 -22.87
C PHE A 326 14.90 1.40 -23.53
N LEU A 327 15.83 1.96 -24.30
CA LEU A 327 16.86 1.21 -25.02
C LEU A 327 16.27 0.04 -25.83
N PHE A 328 15.26 0.33 -26.65
CA PHE A 328 14.61 -0.60 -27.57
C PHE A 328 13.77 -1.72 -26.93
N ASP A 329 13.55 -1.68 -25.62
CA ASP A 329 12.79 -2.69 -24.90
C ASP A 329 11.82 -2.04 -23.88
N THR A 330 10.97 -2.83 -23.22
CA THR A 330 10.11 -2.33 -22.16
C THR A 330 10.93 -1.94 -20.92
N VAL A 331 10.47 -0.93 -20.17
CA VAL A 331 11.13 -0.53 -18.93
C VAL A 331 11.24 -1.71 -17.95
N PRO A 332 10.18 -2.52 -17.71
CA PRO A 332 10.30 -3.69 -16.84
C PRO A 332 11.35 -4.71 -17.31
N ALA A 333 11.44 -4.99 -18.61
CA ALA A 333 12.46 -5.89 -19.14
C ALA A 333 13.89 -5.33 -18.90
N ARG A 334 14.09 -4.03 -19.11
CA ARG A 334 15.37 -3.37 -18.81
C ARG A 334 15.70 -3.40 -17.33
N MET A 335 14.72 -3.23 -16.45
CA MET A 335 14.91 -3.38 -15.00
C MET A 335 15.47 -4.78 -14.66
N ILE A 336 14.89 -5.84 -15.21
CA ILE A 336 15.39 -7.21 -15.01
C ILE A 336 16.84 -7.36 -15.48
N HIS A 337 17.17 -6.84 -16.67
CA HIS A 337 18.55 -6.91 -17.19
C HIS A 337 19.53 -6.11 -16.32
N PHE A 338 19.15 -4.94 -15.82
CA PHE A 338 20.01 -4.12 -14.97
C PHE A 338 20.21 -4.74 -13.58
N ILE A 339 19.16 -5.33 -12.97
CA ILE A 339 19.30 -6.06 -11.71
C ILE A 339 20.32 -7.19 -11.82
N ARG A 340 20.34 -7.92 -12.96
CA ARG A 340 21.32 -9.01 -13.19
C ARG A 340 22.74 -8.53 -13.32
N ARG A 341 23.00 -7.33 -13.85
CA ARG A 341 24.30 -6.90 -14.35
C ARG A 341 24.91 -5.71 -13.64
N SER A 342 24.10 -4.93 -12.91
CA SER A 342 24.55 -3.74 -12.21
C SER A 342 24.30 -3.86 -10.71
N PRO A 343 25.35 -3.99 -9.88
CA PRO A 343 25.24 -3.92 -8.43
C PRO A 343 24.60 -2.62 -7.94
N ARG A 344 24.87 -1.50 -8.61
CA ARG A 344 24.28 -0.18 -8.27
C ARG A 344 22.77 -0.15 -8.49
N PHE A 345 22.32 -0.69 -9.62
CA PHE A 345 20.89 -0.77 -9.90
C PHE A 345 20.19 -1.77 -8.98
N ARG A 346 20.85 -2.88 -8.65
CA ARG A 346 20.34 -3.84 -7.67
C ARG A 346 20.17 -3.19 -6.30
N ALA A 347 21.14 -2.42 -5.80
CA ALA A 347 21.03 -1.69 -4.54
C ALA A 347 19.87 -0.68 -4.54
N LEU A 348 19.64 0.02 -5.65
CA LEU A 348 18.49 0.91 -5.80
C LEU A 348 17.17 0.15 -5.68
N MET A 349 17.05 -1.02 -6.32
CA MET A 349 15.85 -1.85 -6.24
C MET A 349 15.65 -2.42 -4.83
N GLN A 350 16.71 -2.79 -4.12
CA GLN A 350 16.64 -3.21 -2.72
C GLN A 350 16.09 -2.09 -1.81
N ASP A 351 16.52 -0.85 -2.03
CA ASP A 351 16.02 0.30 -1.27
C ASP A 351 14.55 0.64 -1.61
N LEU A 352 14.13 0.44 -2.87
CA LEU A 352 12.71 0.53 -3.24
C LEU A 352 11.85 -0.51 -2.49
N PHE A 353 12.31 -1.77 -2.41
CA PHE A 353 11.62 -2.80 -1.65
C PHE A 353 11.62 -2.54 -0.14
N ALA A 354 12.68 -1.96 0.39
CA ALA A 354 12.76 -1.52 1.79
C ALA A 354 11.86 -0.32 2.09
N GLY A 355 11.40 0.40 1.05
CA GLY A 355 10.64 1.65 1.15
C GLY A 355 11.50 2.87 1.53
N THR A 356 12.82 2.75 1.46
CA THR A 356 13.77 3.82 1.83
C THR A 356 14.19 4.71 0.66
N GLN A 357 13.87 4.30 -0.59
CA GLN A 357 14.04 5.13 -1.78
C GLN A 357 12.76 5.89 -2.08
N ASP A 358 12.81 7.22 -2.01
CA ASP A 358 11.73 8.11 -2.45
C ASP A 358 11.84 8.45 -3.95
N TYR A 359 10.76 8.98 -4.53
CA TYR A 359 10.70 9.37 -5.94
C TYR A 359 11.36 10.74 -6.18
N GLU A 360 11.43 11.59 -5.17
CA GLU A 360 12.08 12.90 -5.25
C GLU A 360 13.57 12.74 -5.56
N THR A 361 14.25 11.85 -4.85
CA THR A 361 15.70 11.58 -5.04
C THR A 361 15.99 10.48 -6.06
N LEU A 362 14.99 9.66 -6.44
CA LEU A 362 15.15 8.57 -7.40
C LEU A 362 15.72 9.05 -8.74
N ARG A 363 15.21 10.16 -9.26
CA ARG A 363 15.69 10.75 -10.51
C ARG A 363 17.18 11.10 -10.44
N GLU A 364 17.59 11.78 -9.39
CA GLU A 364 19.00 12.18 -9.20
C GLU A 364 19.91 10.96 -9.05
N ARG A 365 19.44 9.95 -8.30
CA ARG A 365 20.17 8.71 -8.11
C ARG A 365 20.32 7.93 -9.41
N LEU A 366 19.27 7.86 -10.23
CA LEU A 366 19.33 7.25 -11.57
C LEU A 366 20.32 7.99 -12.48
N PHE A 367 20.27 9.31 -12.52
CA PHE A 367 21.20 10.08 -13.36
C PHE A 367 22.66 9.99 -12.88
N ARG A 368 22.91 10.10 -11.59
CA ARG A 368 24.27 9.91 -11.02
C ARG A 368 24.83 8.52 -11.32
N ASN A 369 24.02 7.51 -11.30
CA ASN A 369 24.40 6.12 -11.51
C ASN A 369 24.31 5.69 -12.97
N LEU A 370 23.69 6.47 -13.86
CA LEU A 370 23.39 6.04 -15.23
C LEU A 370 24.67 5.63 -16.00
N ASN A 371 25.69 6.47 -15.99
CA ASN A 371 26.96 6.15 -16.66
C ASN A 371 27.62 4.92 -16.03
N GLY A 372 27.65 4.79 -14.70
CA GLY A 372 28.19 3.63 -14.01
C GLY A 372 27.36 2.37 -14.27
N THR A 373 26.03 2.44 -14.22
CA THR A 373 25.13 1.32 -14.53
C THR A 373 25.30 0.87 -15.98
N LEU A 374 25.36 1.80 -16.94
CA LEU A 374 25.60 1.47 -18.35
C LEU A 374 27.01 0.87 -18.55
N GLN A 375 28.04 1.39 -17.91
CA GLN A 375 29.38 0.82 -17.94
C GLN A 375 29.41 -0.59 -17.35
N GLU A 376 28.78 -0.82 -16.19
CA GLU A 376 28.65 -2.15 -15.57
C GLU A 376 27.93 -3.14 -16.49
N VAL A 377 26.83 -2.72 -17.13
CA VAL A 377 26.10 -3.53 -18.12
C VAL A 377 26.99 -3.81 -19.34
N MET A 378 27.68 -2.82 -19.90
CA MET A 378 28.59 -3.01 -21.02
C MET A 378 29.75 -3.95 -20.65
N LEU A 379 30.43 -3.73 -19.52
CA LEU A 379 31.50 -4.60 -19.04
C LEU A 379 31.03 -6.05 -18.83
N SER A 380 29.81 -6.25 -18.36
CA SER A 380 29.25 -7.61 -18.21
C SER A 380 29.06 -8.36 -19.54
N PHE A 381 28.93 -7.66 -20.65
CA PHE A 381 28.92 -8.29 -21.98
C PHE A 381 30.32 -8.74 -22.43
N PHE A 382 31.36 -7.95 -22.07
CA PHE A 382 32.73 -8.24 -22.47
C PHE A 382 33.48 -9.14 -21.47
N CYS A 383 33.12 -9.08 -20.18
CA CYS A 383 33.78 -9.84 -19.12
C CYS A 383 32.78 -10.83 -18.49
N ARG A 384 32.53 -11.97 -19.12
CA ARG A 384 31.72 -13.08 -18.57
C ARG A 384 32.17 -13.62 -17.21
N ARG A 385 33.24 -13.08 -16.63
CA ARG A 385 33.87 -13.56 -15.38
C ARG A 385 33.62 -12.69 -14.15
N VAL A 386 32.92 -11.56 -14.24
CA VAL A 386 32.86 -10.59 -13.13
C VAL A 386 31.59 -10.71 -12.28
N VAL A 387 30.54 -11.36 -12.77
CA VAL A 387 29.37 -11.71 -11.97
C VAL A 387 29.08 -13.18 -12.20
N PRO A 388 29.08 -14.05 -11.18
CA PRO A 388 28.67 -15.43 -11.37
C PRO A 388 27.23 -15.44 -11.90
N GLU A 389 27.01 -15.98 -13.08
CA GLU A 389 25.67 -16.38 -13.49
C GLU A 389 25.18 -17.37 -12.43
N LEU A 390 24.20 -16.93 -11.61
CA LEU A 390 23.42 -17.86 -10.84
C LEU A 390 22.69 -18.74 -11.85
N SER A 391 23.33 -19.86 -12.18
CA SER A 391 22.81 -20.91 -13.03
C SER A 391 21.41 -21.30 -12.54
N ASN A 392 20.44 -21.22 -13.45
CA ASN A 392 19.16 -21.89 -13.29
C ASN A 392 19.36 -23.39 -13.04
N PRO A 393 18.57 -23.99 -12.16
CA PRO A 393 18.00 -25.30 -12.44
C PRO A 393 16.71 -25.15 -13.24
#